data_f0e7f1113631c44bd131cd07c1670b70
#
_entry.id   f0e7f1113631c44bd131cd07c1670b70
#
_cell.length_a   1.000
_cell.length_b   1.000
_cell.length_c   1.000
_cell.angle_alpha   90.00
_cell.angle_beta   90.00
_cell.angle_gamma   90.00
#
_symmetry.space_group_name_H-M   'P 1'
#
loop_
_entity.id
_entity.type
_entity.pdbx_description
1 polymer ?
#
loop_
_entity_poly.entity_id
_entity_poly.type
_entity_poly.pdbx_seq_one_letter_code
_entity_poly.pdbx_strand_id
1 'polypeptide(L)'
;MKEHFLIDNIFFINMIISRVVKSKLFSNIFNQFLLYGFSHILPFLLMPYLLATIGVAKYGLVNFAIAFAFYFQVFQEWGFDLSNVRHVVKYKNDQKQLSLTFFSILSCKFCLAIASFIVYLSIVYFVPEFRKNDSLYLLAFVRLLGILISPYWLFRSMEDVKYVTRVSLIVKCISILPIFVVVRKPEDFTWVMFFFALETVLSGILALGIAINKYKLLWVRVSFNDVVYYFKDSFPFFTST
;
A
#
# COMPACT_ATOMS: atom_id res chain seq x y z
N MET A 1 -40.16 -22.69 -34.14
CA MET A 1 -38.70 -22.97 -34.18
C MET A 1 -37.84 -21.82 -33.59
N LYS A 2 -38.15 -20.54 -33.82
CA LYS A 2 -37.39 -19.40 -33.27
C LYS A 2 -37.61 -19.17 -31.76
N GLU A 3 -38.79 -19.46 -31.24
CA GLU A 3 -39.10 -19.23 -29.79
C GLU A 3 -38.40 -20.26 -28.87
N HIS A 4 -38.29 -21.54 -29.30
CA HIS A 4 -37.56 -22.55 -28.54
C HIS A 4 -36.07 -22.24 -28.44
N PHE A 5 -35.46 -21.70 -29.50
CA PHE A 5 -34.04 -21.32 -29.51
C PHE A 5 -33.74 -20.14 -28.60
N LEU A 6 -34.69 -19.22 -28.43
CA LEU A 6 -34.56 -18.09 -27.49
C LEU A 6 -34.68 -18.53 -26.01
N ILE A 7 -35.60 -19.45 -25.72
CA ILE A 7 -35.83 -19.97 -24.35
C ILE A 7 -34.60 -20.81 -23.90
N ASP A 8 -34.06 -21.66 -24.79
CA ASP A 8 -32.88 -22.45 -24.48
C ASP A 8 -31.64 -21.58 -24.26
N ASN A 9 -31.45 -20.50 -25.00
CA ASN A 9 -30.37 -19.53 -24.78
C ASN A 9 -30.52 -18.78 -23.48
N ILE A 10 -31.73 -18.34 -23.11
CA ILE A 10 -31.98 -17.65 -21.82
C ILE A 10 -31.73 -18.61 -20.65
N PHE A 11 -32.16 -19.87 -20.76
CA PHE A 11 -31.90 -20.88 -19.73
C PHE A 11 -30.40 -21.19 -19.58
N PHE A 12 -29.68 -21.29 -20.69
CA PHE A 12 -28.23 -21.53 -20.72
C PHE A 12 -27.45 -20.34 -20.11
N ILE A 13 -27.85 -19.11 -20.47
CA ILE A 13 -27.29 -17.87 -19.90
C ILE A 13 -27.54 -17.79 -18.40
N ASN A 14 -28.75 -18.07 -17.93
CA ASN A 14 -29.09 -18.08 -16.52
C ASN A 14 -28.34 -19.18 -15.74
N MET A 15 -28.11 -20.35 -16.35
CA MET A 15 -27.31 -21.42 -15.74
C MET A 15 -25.84 -21.03 -15.63
N ILE A 16 -25.26 -20.40 -16.65
CA ILE A 16 -23.89 -19.88 -16.61
C ILE A 16 -23.76 -18.78 -15.56
N ILE A 17 -24.66 -17.81 -15.56
CA ILE A 17 -24.68 -16.72 -14.59
C ILE A 17 -24.78 -17.26 -13.15
N SER A 18 -25.68 -18.23 -12.92
CA SER A 18 -25.84 -18.85 -11.60
C SER A 18 -24.61 -19.63 -11.14
N ARG A 19 -23.88 -20.30 -12.04
CA ARG A 19 -22.62 -20.98 -11.75
C ARG A 19 -21.49 -19.99 -11.50
N VAL A 20 -21.40 -18.93 -12.27
CA VAL A 20 -20.38 -17.88 -12.09
C VAL A 20 -20.60 -17.12 -10.79
N VAL A 21 -21.85 -16.73 -10.48
CA VAL A 21 -22.20 -16.03 -9.24
C VAL A 21 -21.99 -16.90 -8.00
N LYS A 22 -22.24 -18.22 -8.09
CA LYS A 22 -21.94 -19.19 -7.00
C LYS A 22 -20.49 -19.60 -6.95
N SER A 23 -19.65 -19.20 -7.91
CA SER A 23 -18.24 -19.57 -7.89
C SER A 23 -17.49 -18.85 -6.77
N LYS A 24 -16.57 -19.55 -6.10
CA LYS A 24 -15.65 -18.95 -5.10
C LYS A 24 -14.86 -17.78 -5.70
N LEU A 25 -14.60 -17.83 -7.01
CA LEU A 25 -13.92 -16.79 -7.76
C LEU A 25 -14.72 -15.48 -7.78
N PHE A 26 -16.01 -15.55 -8.14
CA PHE A 26 -16.88 -14.37 -8.16
C PHE A 26 -17.03 -13.75 -6.76
N SER A 27 -17.25 -14.57 -5.74
CA SER A 27 -17.31 -14.09 -4.35
C SER A 27 -16.01 -13.42 -3.91
N ASN A 28 -14.86 -13.96 -4.30
CA ASN A 28 -13.57 -13.36 -3.98
C ASN A 28 -13.37 -12.03 -4.72
N ILE A 29 -13.69 -11.96 -6.00
CA ILE A 29 -13.59 -10.73 -6.81
C ILE A 29 -14.55 -9.67 -6.26
N PHE A 30 -15.79 -10.03 -5.97
CA PHE A 30 -16.79 -9.11 -5.43
C PHE A 30 -16.40 -8.58 -4.04
N ASN A 31 -15.95 -9.46 -3.14
CA ASN A 31 -15.44 -9.05 -1.83
C ASN A 31 -14.23 -8.13 -1.96
N GLN A 32 -13.34 -8.41 -2.90
CA GLN A 32 -12.17 -7.56 -3.14
C GLN A 32 -12.58 -6.20 -3.71
N PHE A 33 -13.52 -6.16 -4.64
CA PHE A 33 -14.10 -4.93 -5.19
C PHE A 33 -14.76 -4.08 -4.09
N LEU A 34 -15.55 -4.70 -3.21
CA LEU A 34 -16.14 -4.00 -2.06
C LEU A 34 -15.06 -3.43 -1.14
N LEU A 35 -14.06 -4.22 -0.78
CA LEU A 35 -12.96 -3.77 0.09
C LEU A 35 -12.18 -2.61 -0.52
N TYR A 36 -11.87 -2.68 -1.82
CA TYR A 36 -11.21 -1.57 -2.53
C TYR A 36 -12.14 -0.36 -2.62
N GLY A 37 -13.41 -0.55 -2.96
CA GLY A 37 -14.41 0.53 -3.01
C GLY A 37 -14.50 1.27 -1.69
N PHE A 38 -14.66 0.56 -0.58
CA PHE A 38 -14.67 1.16 0.77
C PHE A 38 -13.39 1.91 1.11
N SER A 39 -12.23 1.39 0.71
CA SER A 39 -10.94 2.05 0.98
C SER A 39 -10.80 3.39 0.27
N HIS A 40 -11.49 3.59 -0.86
CA HIS A 40 -11.50 4.84 -1.62
C HIS A 40 -12.64 5.78 -1.20
N ILE A 41 -13.80 5.26 -0.80
CA ILE A 41 -14.94 6.07 -0.35
C ILE A 41 -14.62 6.81 0.96
N LEU A 42 -13.90 6.19 1.89
CA LEU A 42 -13.55 6.80 3.18
C LEU A 42 -12.85 8.17 3.07
N PRO A 43 -11.81 8.35 2.21
CA PRO A 43 -11.20 9.66 1.99
C PRO A 43 -12.17 10.71 1.41
N PHE A 44 -13.11 10.29 0.53
CA PHE A 44 -14.13 11.18 -0.01
C PHE A 44 -15.11 11.68 1.07
N LEU A 45 -15.47 10.83 2.04
CA LEU A 45 -16.29 11.24 3.17
C LEU A 45 -15.55 12.18 4.13
N LEU A 46 -14.23 11.98 4.30
CA LEU A 46 -13.39 12.80 5.15
C LEU A 46 -13.11 14.18 4.54
N MET A 47 -13.04 14.30 3.22
CA MET A 47 -12.69 15.52 2.51
C MET A 47 -13.61 16.72 2.85
N PRO A 48 -14.94 16.64 2.79
CA PRO A 48 -15.82 17.76 3.13
C PRO A 48 -15.62 18.22 4.59
N TYR A 49 -15.45 17.29 5.51
CA TYR A 49 -15.17 17.60 6.91
C TYR A 49 -13.86 18.38 7.08
N LEU A 50 -12.79 17.93 6.45
CA LEU A 50 -11.49 18.60 6.52
C LEU A 50 -11.53 19.98 5.87
N LEU A 51 -12.18 20.11 4.70
CA LEU A 51 -12.35 21.43 4.05
C LEU A 51 -13.11 22.42 4.93
N ALA A 52 -14.14 21.97 5.64
CA ALA A 52 -14.91 22.81 6.55
C ALA A 52 -14.13 23.17 7.84
N THR A 53 -13.28 22.27 8.33
CA THR A 53 -12.62 22.39 9.64
C THR A 53 -11.26 23.09 9.54
N ILE A 54 -10.37 22.61 8.64
CA ILE A 54 -9.02 23.17 8.50
C ILE A 54 -8.88 24.14 7.32
N GLY A 55 -9.90 24.24 6.48
CA GLY A 55 -9.95 25.13 5.32
C GLY A 55 -9.17 24.62 4.12
N VAL A 56 -9.45 25.20 2.95
CA VAL A 56 -8.87 24.77 1.65
C VAL A 56 -7.35 24.87 1.64
N ALA A 57 -6.79 25.97 2.18
CA ALA A 57 -5.34 26.20 2.16
C ALA A 57 -4.55 25.13 2.94
N LYS A 58 -5.00 24.78 4.16
CA LYS A 58 -4.35 23.77 5.00
C LYS A 58 -4.56 22.35 4.47
N TYR A 59 -5.76 22.08 3.95
CA TYR A 59 -6.02 20.82 3.27
C TYR A 59 -5.15 20.66 2.02
N GLY A 60 -4.97 21.74 1.24
CA GLY A 60 -4.03 21.78 0.10
C GLY A 60 -2.60 21.48 0.53
N LEU A 61 -2.15 22.05 1.65
CA LEU A 61 -0.80 21.82 2.19
C LEU A 61 -0.59 20.35 2.61
N VAL A 62 -1.59 19.72 3.26
CA VAL A 62 -1.54 18.29 3.60
C VAL A 62 -1.41 17.43 2.35
N ASN A 63 -2.23 17.69 1.31
CA ASN A 63 -2.15 16.94 0.07
C ASN A 63 -0.85 17.19 -0.69
N PHE A 64 -0.32 18.40 -0.65
CA PHE A 64 0.98 18.71 -1.22
C PHE A 64 2.11 17.92 -0.53
N ALA A 65 2.10 17.82 0.79
CA ALA A 65 3.07 17.02 1.53
C ALA A 65 2.98 15.53 1.17
N ILE A 66 1.77 15.00 0.96
CA ILE A 66 1.55 13.62 0.48
C ILE A 66 2.12 13.45 -0.93
N ALA A 67 1.82 14.38 -1.84
CA ALA A 67 2.29 14.34 -3.22
C ALA A 67 3.82 14.48 -3.31
N PHE A 68 4.42 15.34 -2.49
CA PHE A 68 5.87 15.47 -2.39
C PHE A 68 6.53 14.17 -1.90
N ALA A 69 5.97 13.57 -0.85
CA ALA A 69 6.45 12.29 -0.34
C ALA A 69 6.30 11.15 -1.38
N PHE A 70 5.28 11.19 -2.23
CA PHE A 70 5.04 10.17 -3.26
C PHE A 70 6.20 10.01 -4.26
N TYR A 71 6.92 11.07 -4.61
CA TYR A 71 8.11 10.97 -5.47
C TYR A 71 9.20 10.09 -4.83
N PHE A 72 9.37 10.20 -3.51
CA PHE A 72 10.30 9.34 -2.76
C PHE A 72 9.79 7.91 -2.63
N GLN A 73 8.48 7.71 -2.56
CA GLN A 73 7.88 6.39 -2.59
C GLN A 73 8.21 5.66 -3.89
N VAL A 74 8.00 6.30 -5.03
CA VAL A 74 8.34 5.72 -6.35
C VAL A 74 9.81 5.32 -6.42
N PHE A 75 10.71 6.17 -5.89
CA PHE A 75 12.13 5.84 -5.82
C PHE A 75 12.40 4.64 -4.88
N GLN A 76 11.71 4.53 -3.74
CA GLN A 76 11.87 3.41 -2.80
C GLN A 76 11.30 2.11 -3.35
N GLU A 77 10.30 2.16 -4.22
CA GLU A 77 9.72 0.97 -4.86
C GLU A 77 10.67 0.36 -5.89
N TRP A 78 11.50 1.13 -6.58
CA TRP A 78 12.57 0.68 -7.51
C TRP A 78 12.15 -0.46 -8.45
N GLY A 79 10.88 -0.53 -8.83
CA GLY A 79 10.35 -1.62 -9.65
C GLY A 79 10.26 -2.99 -8.96
N PHE A 80 10.51 -3.08 -7.64
CA PHE A 80 10.45 -4.33 -6.89
C PHE A 80 9.08 -5.01 -6.96
N ASP A 81 8.00 -4.27 -7.05
CA ASP A 81 6.65 -4.80 -7.08
C ASP A 81 6.36 -5.67 -8.33
N LEU A 82 7.10 -5.43 -9.42
CA LEU A 82 6.98 -6.22 -10.66
C LEU A 82 8.05 -7.30 -10.76
N SER A 83 9.33 -6.97 -10.49
CA SER A 83 10.44 -7.91 -10.61
C SER A 83 10.30 -9.11 -9.67
N ASN A 84 9.80 -8.87 -8.45
CA ASN A 84 9.75 -9.87 -7.41
C ASN A 84 8.71 -10.96 -7.60
N VAL A 85 7.66 -10.70 -8.39
CA VAL A 85 6.62 -11.72 -8.69
C VAL A 85 7.26 -12.99 -9.25
N ARG A 86 8.24 -12.87 -10.15
CA ARG A 86 8.94 -14.02 -10.74
C ARG A 86 9.67 -14.85 -9.69
N HIS A 87 10.39 -14.20 -8.78
CA HIS A 87 11.15 -14.87 -7.74
C HIS A 87 10.24 -15.55 -6.72
N VAL A 88 9.19 -14.87 -6.28
CA VAL A 88 8.23 -15.42 -5.32
C VAL A 88 7.52 -16.63 -5.89
N VAL A 89 7.03 -16.57 -7.13
CA VAL A 89 6.34 -17.69 -7.77
C VAL A 89 7.29 -18.88 -7.95
N LYS A 90 8.56 -18.62 -8.33
CA LYS A 90 9.59 -19.66 -8.48
C LYS A 90 9.90 -20.36 -7.15
N TYR A 91 9.98 -19.61 -6.06
CA TYR A 91 10.44 -20.12 -4.76
C TYR A 91 9.30 -20.35 -3.75
N LYS A 92 8.02 -20.28 -4.17
CA LYS A 92 6.87 -20.42 -3.28
C LYS A 92 6.84 -21.70 -2.44
N ASN A 93 7.45 -22.78 -2.94
CA ASN A 93 7.55 -24.08 -2.27
C ASN A 93 8.91 -24.30 -1.57
N ASP A 94 9.88 -23.40 -1.73
CA ASP A 94 11.16 -23.41 -1.05
C ASP A 94 11.20 -22.30 -0.02
N GLN A 95 10.93 -22.66 1.23
CA GLN A 95 10.80 -21.73 2.33
C GLN A 95 12.10 -20.93 2.60
N LYS A 96 13.26 -21.55 2.40
CA LYS A 96 14.56 -20.90 2.62
C LYS A 96 14.81 -19.84 1.55
N GLN A 97 14.59 -20.19 0.27
CA GLN A 97 14.80 -19.27 -0.85
C GLN A 97 13.75 -18.16 -0.85
N LEU A 98 12.49 -18.47 -0.50
CA LEU A 98 11.45 -17.46 -0.34
C LEU A 98 11.82 -16.46 0.76
N SER A 99 12.31 -16.94 1.90
CA SER A 99 12.75 -16.08 3.00
C SER A 99 13.95 -15.22 2.60
N LEU A 100 14.93 -15.79 1.91
CA LEU A 100 16.08 -15.04 1.40
C LEU A 100 15.65 -13.93 0.44
N THR A 101 14.77 -14.26 -0.52
CA THR A 101 14.18 -13.28 -1.44
C THR A 101 13.49 -12.17 -0.67
N PHE A 102 12.64 -12.52 0.30
CA PHE A 102 11.87 -11.56 1.08
C PHE A 102 12.76 -10.58 1.83
N PHE A 103 13.71 -11.09 2.61
CA PHE A 103 14.60 -10.23 3.41
C PHE A 103 15.59 -9.44 2.55
N SER A 104 16.03 -9.97 1.40
CA SER A 104 16.90 -9.25 0.46
C SER A 104 16.17 -8.03 -0.12
N ILE A 105 14.93 -8.21 -0.57
CA ILE A 105 14.10 -7.11 -1.10
C ILE A 105 13.80 -6.07 -0.02
N LEU A 106 13.45 -6.52 1.18
CA LEU A 106 13.21 -5.61 2.30
C LEU A 106 14.48 -4.79 2.62
N SER A 107 15.65 -5.42 2.60
CA SER A 107 16.95 -4.74 2.78
C SER A 107 17.21 -3.72 1.68
N CYS A 108 16.94 -4.04 0.41
CA CYS A 108 17.03 -3.09 -0.71
C CYS A 108 16.13 -1.86 -0.47
N LYS A 109 14.87 -2.09 -0.13
CA LYS A 109 13.91 -1.02 0.16
C LYS A 109 14.38 -0.15 1.35
N PHE A 110 14.94 -0.74 2.40
CA PHE A 110 15.52 0.02 3.52
C PHE A 110 16.73 0.85 3.11
N CYS A 111 17.64 0.33 2.28
CA CYS A 111 18.76 1.11 1.76
C CYS A 111 18.29 2.32 0.97
N LEU A 112 17.29 2.15 0.10
CA LEU A 112 16.70 3.25 -0.66
C LEU A 112 15.96 4.24 0.25
N ALA A 113 15.30 3.76 1.31
CA ALA A 113 14.64 4.62 2.28
C ALA A 113 15.63 5.52 3.03
N ILE A 114 16.80 4.98 3.42
CA ILE A 114 17.84 5.76 4.06
C ILE A 114 18.38 6.84 3.12
N ALA A 115 18.68 6.47 1.87
CA ALA A 115 19.13 7.43 0.85
C ALA A 115 18.06 8.51 0.59
N SER A 116 16.79 8.10 0.44
CA SER A 116 15.65 9.00 0.29
C SER A 116 15.49 9.92 1.49
N PHE A 117 15.67 9.42 2.71
CA PHE A 117 15.51 10.20 3.92
C PHE A 117 16.53 11.34 4.00
N ILE A 118 17.78 11.08 3.65
CA ILE A 118 18.84 12.11 3.64
C ILE A 118 18.46 13.24 2.67
N VAL A 119 18.06 12.89 1.45
CA VAL A 119 17.66 13.89 0.44
C VAL A 119 16.38 14.63 0.87
N TYR A 120 15.39 13.88 1.36
CA TYR A 120 14.14 14.44 1.85
C TYR A 120 14.35 15.45 2.97
N LEU A 121 15.13 15.08 4.00
CA LEU A 121 15.47 15.97 5.11
C LEU A 121 16.23 17.20 4.64
N SER A 122 17.17 17.02 3.71
CA SER A 122 17.92 18.15 3.15
C SER A 122 16.95 19.18 2.50
N ILE A 123 15.98 18.71 1.71
CA ILE A 123 14.99 19.60 1.10
C ILE A 123 14.13 20.28 2.18
N VAL A 124 13.60 19.53 3.14
CA VAL A 124 12.75 20.06 4.19
C VAL A 124 13.48 21.10 5.04
N TYR A 125 14.77 20.94 5.28
CA TYR A 125 15.54 21.83 6.12
C TYR A 125 16.08 23.08 5.38
N PHE A 126 16.52 22.93 4.13
CA PHE A 126 17.11 24.02 3.36
C PHE A 126 16.10 24.88 2.61
N VAL A 127 14.90 24.39 2.33
CA VAL A 127 13.85 25.16 1.65
C VAL A 127 12.94 25.82 2.68
N PRO A 128 12.88 27.18 2.77
CA PRO A 128 12.15 27.90 3.82
C PRO A 128 10.65 27.55 3.87
N GLU A 129 10.04 27.31 2.73
CA GLU A 129 8.60 26.96 2.62
C GLU A 129 8.28 25.64 3.31
N PHE A 130 9.15 24.64 3.18
CA PHE A 130 9.01 23.34 3.83
C PHE A 130 9.32 23.43 5.32
N ARG A 131 10.34 24.21 5.69
CA ARG A 131 10.76 24.36 7.08
C ARG A 131 9.68 24.98 7.97
N LYS A 132 8.81 25.84 7.40
CA LYS A 132 7.67 26.44 8.15
C LYS A 132 6.69 25.39 8.69
N ASN A 133 6.61 24.22 8.06
CA ASN A 133 5.70 23.13 8.41
C ASN A 133 6.46 21.79 8.47
N ASP A 134 7.67 21.79 9.03
CA ASP A 134 8.58 20.65 9.08
C ASP A 134 7.93 19.39 9.65
N SER A 135 7.17 19.53 10.73
CA SER A 135 6.43 18.43 11.36
C SER A 135 5.46 17.73 10.41
N LEU A 136 4.80 18.49 9.51
CA LEU A 136 3.91 17.92 8.48
C LEU A 136 4.70 17.05 7.51
N TYR A 137 5.84 17.55 7.01
CA TYR A 137 6.66 16.82 6.07
C TYR A 137 7.35 15.61 6.71
N LEU A 138 7.82 15.74 7.95
CA LEU A 138 8.37 14.61 8.69
C LEU A 138 7.34 13.49 8.87
N LEU A 139 6.09 13.82 9.22
CA LEU A 139 5.00 12.86 9.30
C LEU A 139 4.66 12.25 7.94
N ALA A 140 4.75 13.02 6.85
CA ALA A 140 4.57 12.50 5.51
C ALA A 140 5.66 11.47 5.16
N PHE A 141 6.89 11.65 5.61
CA PHE A 141 7.95 10.65 5.46
C PHE A 141 7.70 9.41 6.35
N VAL A 142 7.24 9.58 7.59
CA VAL A 142 6.84 8.44 8.45
C VAL A 142 5.76 7.60 7.78
N ARG A 143 4.81 8.24 7.09
CA ARG A 143 3.80 7.54 6.27
C ARG A 143 4.44 6.68 5.19
N LEU A 144 5.49 7.14 4.53
CA LEU A 144 6.24 6.35 3.54
C LEU A 144 6.87 5.11 4.16
N LEU A 145 7.45 5.22 5.37
CA LEU A 145 8.03 4.07 6.07
C LEU A 145 6.97 3.00 6.34
N GLY A 146 5.75 3.38 6.66
CA GLY A 146 4.63 2.45 6.81
C GLY A 146 4.32 1.68 5.52
N ILE A 147 4.31 2.36 4.38
CA ILE A 147 4.10 1.75 3.07
C ILE A 147 5.26 0.80 2.72
N LEU A 148 6.49 1.20 2.98
CA LEU A 148 7.70 0.41 2.73
C LEU A 148 7.71 -0.91 3.51
N ILE A 149 7.31 -0.88 4.79
CA ILE A 149 7.26 -2.06 5.66
C ILE A 149 6.20 -3.05 5.18
N SER A 150 5.13 -2.58 4.53
CA SER A 150 4.05 -3.44 4.06
C SER A 150 4.52 -4.34 2.90
N PRO A 151 4.48 -5.68 3.06
CA PRO A 151 4.90 -6.61 2.02
C PRO A 151 3.76 -6.88 1.01
N TYR A 152 3.13 -5.84 0.49
CA TYR A 152 2.01 -5.95 -0.46
C TYR A 152 2.38 -6.77 -1.69
N TRP A 153 3.59 -6.59 -2.21
CA TRP A 153 4.12 -7.33 -3.35
C TRP A 153 4.15 -8.85 -3.11
N LEU A 154 4.47 -9.31 -1.88
CA LEU A 154 4.46 -10.72 -1.53
C LEU A 154 3.05 -11.29 -1.56
N PHE A 155 2.07 -10.61 -0.92
CA PHE A 155 0.67 -11.02 -0.94
C PHE A 155 0.10 -11.03 -2.36
N ARG A 156 0.48 -10.07 -3.20
CA ARG A 156 0.10 -10.03 -4.61
C ARG A 156 0.66 -11.22 -5.39
N SER A 157 1.93 -11.55 -5.19
CA SER A 157 2.59 -12.68 -5.85
C SER A 157 2.04 -14.05 -5.41
N MET A 158 1.52 -14.12 -4.17
CA MET A 158 0.91 -15.32 -3.60
C MET A 158 -0.62 -15.38 -3.82
N GLU A 159 -1.20 -14.44 -4.57
CA GLU A 159 -2.66 -14.32 -4.80
C GLU A 159 -3.49 -14.15 -3.52
N ASP A 160 -2.88 -13.64 -2.48
CA ASP A 160 -3.43 -13.52 -1.13
C ASP A 160 -3.72 -12.07 -0.69
N VAL A 161 -3.89 -11.17 -1.64
CA VAL A 161 -4.10 -9.72 -1.42
C VAL A 161 -5.23 -9.41 -0.42
N LYS A 162 -6.23 -10.29 -0.33
CA LYS A 162 -7.36 -10.18 0.59
C LYS A 162 -6.95 -9.97 2.06
N TYR A 163 -5.82 -10.53 2.50
CA TYR A 163 -5.37 -10.41 3.88
C TYR A 163 -4.88 -9.00 4.18
N VAL A 164 -4.00 -8.48 3.34
CA VAL A 164 -3.45 -7.13 3.53
C VAL A 164 -4.54 -6.07 3.31
N THR A 165 -5.45 -6.26 2.34
CA THR A 165 -6.55 -5.33 2.10
C THR A 165 -7.51 -5.25 3.29
N ARG A 166 -7.87 -6.39 3.90
CA ARG A 166 -8.72 -6.40 5.10
C ARG A 166 -8.08 -5.67 6.28
N VAL A 167 -6.81 -5.96 6.53
CA VAL A 167 -6.05 -5.30 7.60
C VAL A 167 -6.00 -3.80 7.37
N SER A 168 -5.59 -3.37 6.18
CA SER A 168 -5.52 -1.95 5.83
C SER A 168 -6.87 -1.26 5.97
N LEU A 169 -7.97 -1.92 5.57
CA LEU A 169 -9.31 -1.35 5.72
C LEU A 169 -9.69 -1.16 7.20
N ILE A 170 -9.47 -2.17 8.04
CA ILE A 170 -9.79 -2.10 9.48
C ILE A 170 -8.97 -0.99 10.14
N VAL A 171 -7.65 -0.98 9.90
CA VAL A 171 -6.76 0.03 10.46
C VAL A 171 -7.14 1.42 9.97
N LYS A 172 -7.48 1.58 8.70
CA LYS A 172 -7.93 2.84 8.12
C LYS A 172 -9.19 3.36 8.79
N CYS A 173 -10.20 2.50 9.01
CA CYS A 173 -11.41 2.88 9.73
C CYS A 173 -11.08 3.35 11.15
N ILE A 174 -10.25 2.61 11.89
CA ILE A 174 -9.84 2.96 13.26
C ILE A 174 -9.04 4.27 13.29
N SER A 175 -8.16 4.50 12.31
CA SER A 175 -7.31 5.70 12.26
C SER A 175 -8.05 6.96 11.80
N ILE A 176 -9.12 6.83 11.00
CA ILE A 176 -9.90 7.98 10.53
C ILE A 176 -10.86 8.50 11.61
N LEU A 177 -11.44 7.62 12.43
CA LEU A 177 -12.39 8.04 13.46
C LEU A 177 -11.86 9.11 14.42
N PRO A 178 -10.62 9.03 14.93
CA PRO A 178 -10.07 10.07 15.81
C PRO A 178 -9.92 11.43 15.12
N ILE A 179 -9.82 11.50 13.80
CA ILE A 179 -9.72 12.78 13.07
C ILE A 179 -10.93 13.66 13.36
N PHE A 180 -12.14 13.08 13.41
CA PHE A 180 -13.36 13.82 13.70
C PHE A 180 -13.44 14.36 15.12
N VAL A 181 -12.66 13.81 16.03
CA VAL A 181 -12.63 14.24 17.45
C VAL A 181 -11.50 15.22 17.70
N VAL A 182 -10.32 15.00 17.13
CA VAL A 182 -9.09 15.74 17.40
C VAL A 182 -8.97 16.99 16.52
N VAL A 183 -9.30 16.86 15.21
CA VAL A 183 -9.14 17.96 14.25
C VAL A 183 -10.40 18.83 14.28
N ARG A 184 -10.35 19.97 14.97
CA ARG A 184 -11.49 20.87 15.14
C ARG A 184 -11.26 22.29 14.67
N LYS A 185 -10.01 22.68 14.43
CA LYS A 185 -9.60 24.03 14.04
C LYS A 185 -8.48 23.97 13.00
N PRO A 186 -8.22 25.08 12.27
CA PRO A 186 -7.23 25.11 11.19
C PRO A 186 -5.80 24.72 11.61
N GLU A 187 -5.43 24.98 12.88
CA GLU A 187 -4.10 24.66 13.40
C GLU A 187 -3.88 23.14 13.57
N ASP A 188 -4.96 22.36 13.61
CA ASP A 188 -4.92 20.91 13.83
C ASP A 188 -4.56 20.12 12.55
N PHE A 189 -4.26 20.79 11.43
CA PHE A 189 -3.98 20.13 10.15
C PHE A 189 -2.86 19.10 10.21
N THR A 190 -1.87 19.28 11.09
CA THR A 190 -0.75 18.33 11.26
C THR A 190 -1.24 17.01 11.85
N TRP A 191 -2.29 17.01 12.69
CA TRP A 191 -2.89 15.78 13.20
C TRP A 191 -3.51 14.92 12.10
N VAL A 192 -4.01 15.53 11.03
CA VAL A 192 -4.49 14.78 9.86
C VAL A 192 -3.38 13.91 9.29
N MET A 193 -2.19 14.49 9.09
CA MET A 193 -1.04 13.75 8.59
C MET A 193 -0.56 12.70 9.59
N PHE A 194 -0.61 13.00 10.90
CA PHE A 194 -0.27 12.04 11.95
C PHE A 194 -1.15 10.78 11.86
N PHE A 195 -2.47 10.93 11.73
CA PHE A 195 -3.37 9.79 11.62
C PHE A 195 -3.19 9.02 10.31
N PHE A 196 -2.85 9.70 9.21
CA PHE A 196 -2.51 9.03 7.96
C PHE A 196 -1.18 8.27 8.05
N ALA A 197 -0.19 8.80 8.75
CA ALA A 197 1.06 8.11 9.03
C ALA A 197 0.83 6.90 9.95
N LEU A 198 0.06 7.08 11.01
CA LEU A 198 -0.31 6.02 11.94
C LEU A 198 -1.02 4.86 11.22
N GLU A 199 -1.97 5.18 10.33
CA GLU A 199 -2.69 4.19 9.51
C GLU A 199 -1.72 3.32 8.70
N THR A 200 -0.82 3.94 7.96
CA THR A 200 0.11 3.21 7.09
C THR A 200 1.13 2.40 7.88
N VAL A 201 1.64 2.94 8.99
CA VAL A 201 2.60 2.24 9.87
C VAL A 201 1.94 1.03 10.54
N LEU A 202 0.76 1.19 11.11
CA LEU A 202 0.02 0.08 11.73
C LEU A 202 -0.36 -0.98 10.70
N SER A 203 -0.86 -0.56 9.53
CA SER A 203 -1.17 -1.49 8.43
C SER A 203 0.07 -2.25 7.97
N GLY A 204 1.20 -1.55 7.82
CA GLY A 204 2.47 -2.15 7.40
C GLY A 204 2.98 -3.19 8.40
N ILE A 205 3.00 -2.85 9.70
CA ILE A 205 3.44 -3.76 10.77
C ILE A 205 2.54 -4.99 10.83
N LEU A 206 1.22 -4.82 10.81
CA LEU A 206 0.28 -5.94 10.86
C LEU A 206 0.40 -6.82 9.61
N ALA A 207 0.53 -6.22 8.42
CA ALA A 207 0.72 -6.96 7.18
C ALA A 207 2.05 -7.74 7.20
N LEU A 208 3.12 -7.14 7.72
CA LEU A 208 4.41 -7.81 7.90
C LEU A 208 4.29 -9.02 8.85
N GLY A 209 3.65 -8.83 10.00
CA GLY A 209 3.40 -9.91 10.95
C GLY A 209 2.61 -11.07 10.34
N ILE A 210 1.56 -10.77 9.57
CA ILE A 210 0.78 -11.78 8.85
C ILE A 210 1.65 -12.49 7.80
N ALA A 211 2.48 -11.78 7.06
CA ALA A 211 3.36 -12.37 6.05
C ALA A 211 4.34 -13.35 6.69
N ILE A 212 5.02 -12.96 7.76
CA ILE A 212 5.99 -13.80 8.48
C ILE A 212 5.31 -15.08 8.98
N ASN A 213 4.17 -14.96 9.65
CA ASN A 213 3.46 -16.11 10.24
C ASN A 213 2.84 -17.01 9.16
N LYS A 214 2.15 -16.44 8.19
CA LYS A 214 1.44 -17.20 7.17
C LYS A 214 2.36 -17.96 6.23
N TYR A 215 3.42 -17.30 5.76
CA TYR A 215 4.39 -17.92 4.84
C TYR A 215 5.57 -18.55 5.58
N LYS A 216 5.53 -18.57 6.93
CA LYS A 216 6.54 -19.15 7.81
C LYS A 216 7.95 -18.69 7.42
N LEU A 217 8.11 -17.38 7.20
CA LEU A 217 9.37 -16.82 6.77
C LEU A 217 10.45 -17.05 7.84
N LEU A 218 11.54 -17.66 7.45
CA LEU A 218 12.67 -17.96 8.32
C LEU A 218 13.62 -16.76 8.34
N TRP A 219 14.14 -16.43 9.51
CA TRP A 219 15.19 -15.42 9.60
C TRP A 219 16.47 -15.95 8.94
N VAL A 220 16.88 -15.31 7.85
CA VAL A 220 18.07 -15.68 7.08
C VAL A 220 19.01 -14.48 6.97
N ARG A 221 20.33 -14.76 6.98
CA ARG A 221 21.32 -13.71 6.74
C ARG A 221 21.32 -13.34 5.27
N VAL A 222 21.10 -12.06 4.99
CA VAL A 222 21.18 -11.48 3.65
C VAL A 222 22.63 -11.04 3.40
N SER A 223 23.20 -11.51 2.30
CA SER A 223 24.53 -11.07 1.86
C SER A 223 24.42 -9.75 1.07
N PHE A 224 25.48 -8.96 1.07
CA PHE A 224 25.59 -7.79 0.22
C PHE A 224 25.39 -8.14 -1.28
N ASN A 225 25.88 -9.29 -1.71
CA ASN A 225 25.70 -9.76 -3.07
C ASN A 225 24.22 -10.03 -3.42
N ASP A 226 23.42 -10.52 -2.45
CA ASP A 226 21.99 -10.71 -2.65
C ASP A 226 21.30 -9.35 -2.86
N VAL A 227 21.64 -8.36 -2.04
CA VAL A 227 21.09 -6.99 -2.19
C VAL A 227 21.43 -6.43 -3.57
N VAL A 228 22.69 -6.49 -3.99
CA VAL A 228 23.15 -6.01 -5.31
C VAL A 228 22.45 -6.76 -6.45
N TYR A 229 22.25 -8.06 -6.31
CA TYR A 229 21.54 -8.87 -7.29
C TYR A 229 20.11 -8.38 -7.50
N TYR A 230 19.32 -8.22 -6.43
CA TYR A 230 17.94 -7.78 -6.53
C TYR A 230 17.82 -6.32 -7.00
N PHE A 231 18.75 -5.45 -6.64
CA PHE A 231 18.82 -4.10 -7.20
C PHE A 231 18.97 -4.10 -8.71
N LYS A 232 19.92 -4.88 -9.23
CA LYS A 232 20.18 -4.97 -10.67
C LYS A 232 19.01 -5.62 -11.42
N ASP A 233 18.43 -6.68 -10.86
CA ASP A 233 17.29 -7.39 -11.46
C ASP A 233 16.04 -6.51 -11.55
N SER A 234 15.84 -5.60 -10.60
CA SER A 234 14.68 -4.71 -10.57
C SER A 234 14.86 -3.42 -11.39
N PHE A 235 16.07 -3.02 -11.71
CA PHE A 235 16.37 -1.77 -12.41
C PHE A 235 15.65 -1.60 -13.77
N PRO A 236 15.57 -2.63 -14.64
CA PRO A 236 14.83 -2.50 -15.90
C PRO A 236 13.34 -2.17 -15.70
N PHE A 237 12.74 -2.65 -14.61
CA PHE A 237 11.35 -2.36 -14.29
C PHE A 237 11.16 -0.94 -13.78
N PHE A 238 12.12 -0.41 -13.04
CA PHE A 238 12.13 1.00 -12.62
C PHE A 238 12.16 1.96 -13.81
N THR A 239 12.95 1.65 -14.84
CA THR A 239 13.09 2.52 -16.02
C THR A 239 11.93 2.40 -17.01
N SER A 240 11.07 1.40 -16.86
CA SER A 240 9.90 1.17 -17.71
C SER A 240 8.59 1.69 -17.13
N THR A 241 8.63 2.22 -15.89
CA THR A 241 7.50 2.81 -15.19
C THR A 241 7.49 4.32 -15.37
#